data_d517da2a4f97abf45c195b8332442695
#
_entry.id   d517da2a4f97abf45c195b8332442695
#
_cell.length_a   1.000
_cell.length_b   1.000
_cell.length_c   1.000
_cell.angle_alpha   90.00
_cell.angle_beta   90.00
_cell.angle_gamma   90.00
#
_symmetry.space_group_name_H-M   'P 1'
#
loop_
_entity.id
_entity.type
_entity.pdbx_description
1 polymer ?
#
loop_
_entity_poly.entity_id
_entity_poly.type
_entity_poly.pdbx_seq_one_letter_code
_entity_poly.pdbx_strand_id
1 'polypeptide(L)'
;MALLGVRYDLDANGLVCAASEAELAYMSLEKQVTPDTPPCFIWQTAEDEAVPVENSYLFAQACKAKGVPFAHHVFSKGRHGLSLANEVWASGQFGEPYTMEQTMALVNAVRDRQIPLPEETREGILKQFDFSDPNEMFKNMYVNPEVRIWPELAKQWLEEIL
;
A
#
# COMPACT_ATOMS: atom_id res chain seq x y z
N MET A 1 -11.23 7.07 -11.02
CA MET A 1 -11.55 5.84 -10.27
C MET A 1 -11.04 6.07 -8.87
N ALA A 2 -11.91 6.02 -7.86
CA ALA A 2 -11.51 6.37 -6.50
C ALA A 2 -10.46 5.38 -5.97
N LEU A 3 -9.51 5.88 -5.19
CA LEU A 3 -8.48 5.13 -4.46
C LEU A 3 -9.04 4.05 -3.52
N LEU A 4 -10.35 4.02 -3.37
CA LEU A 4 -11.02 3.04 -2.55
C LEU A 4 -11.54 1.93 -3.45
N GLY A 5 -10.93 0.79 -3.29
CA GLY A 5 -11.71 -0.42 -3.39
C GLY A 5 -13.00 -0.19 -2.61
N VAL A 6 -14.10 -0.64 -3.15
CA VAL A 6 -15.45 -0.49 -2.62
C VAL A 6 -15.45 -0.53 -1.10
N ARG A 7 -15.79 0.60 -0.45
CA ARG A 7 -16.03 0.60 0.99
C ARG A 7 -17.35 -0.13 1.21
N TYR A 8 -17.27 -1.26 1.83
CA TYR A 8 -18.42 -2.03 2.21
C TYR A 8 -18.91 -1.54 3.57
N ASP A 9 -19.86 -0.63 3.60
CA ASP A 9 -20.67 -0.42 4.79
C ASP A 9 -21.77 -1.50 4.82
N LEU A 10 -21.98 -2.10 5.97
CA LEU A 10 -23.08 -3.04 6.16
C LEU A 10 -24.33 -2.23 6.52
N ASP A 11 -25.43 -2.49 5.84
CA ASP A 11 -26.73 -1.96 6.24
C ASP A 11 -27.21 -2.61 7.55
N ALA A 12 -28.37 -2.18 8.06
CA ALA A 12 -28.97 -2.71 9.28
C ALA A 12 -29.26 -4.24 9.23
N ASN A 13 -29.17 -4.86 8.04
CA ASN A 13 -29.37 -6.28 7.81
C ASN A 13 -28.06 -7.04 7.57
N GLY A 14 -26.92 -6.36 7.67
CA GLY A 14 -25.61 -6.93 7.37
C GLY A 14 -25.32 -7.12 5.89
N LEU A 15 -26.09 -6.46 5.00
CA LEU A 15 -25.84 -6.45 3.57
C LEU A 15 -24.85 -5.34 3.20
N VAL A 16 -23.99 -5.66 2.24
CA VAL A 16 -22.99 -4.74 1.71
C VAL A 16 -23.68 -3.61 0.94
N CYS A 17 -23.50 -2.37 1.42
CA CYS A 17 -23.94 -1.18 0.70
C CYS A 17 -22.83 -0.65 -0.20
N ALA A 18 -23.16 -0.32 -1.44
CA ALA A 18 -22.25 0.44 -2.30
C ALA A 18 -22.11 1.87 -1.73
N ALA A 19 -20.88 2.40 -1.75
CA ALA A 19 -20.64 3.79 -1.38
C ALA A 19 -21.43 4.73 -2.29
N SER A 20 -22.02 5.78 -1.73
CA SER A 20 -22.71 6.82 -2.50
C SER A 20 -21.73 7.59 -3.39
N GLU A 21 -22.23 8.23 -4.45
CA GLU A 21 -21.39 9.08 -5.31
C GLU A 21 -20.70 10.21 -4.52
N ALA A 22 -21.34 10.75 -3.48
CA ALA A 22 -20.77 11.78 -2.62
C ALA A 22 -19.59 11.24 -1.80
N GLU A 23 -19.71 10.04 -1.24
CA GLU A 23 -18.62 9.37 -0.50
C GLU A 23 -17.47 9.03 -1.44
N LEU A 24 -17.75 8.49 -2.63
CA LEU A 24 -16.74 8.21 -3.64
C LEU A 24 -16.02 9.50 -4.08
N ALA A 25 -16.75 10.60 -4.28
CA ALA A 25 -16.15 11.89 -4.61
C ALA A 25 -15.30 12.44 -3.47
N TYR A 26 -15.76 12.32 -2.22
CA TYR A 26 -15.01 12.76 -1.04
C TYR A 26 -13.70 11.98 -0.84
N MET A 27 -13.71 10.70 -1.15
CA MET A 27 -12.53 9.83 -1.02
C MET A 27 -11.63 9.83 -2.28
N SER A 28 -12.02 10.51 -3.34
CA SER A 28 -11.22 10.68 -4.55
C SER A 28 -10.24 11.83 -4.38
N LEU A 29 -8.99 11.52 -4.00
CA LEU A 29 -7.98 12.53 -3.64
C LEU A 29 -7.70 13.50 -4.79
N GLU A 30 -7.76 13.06 -6.03
CA GLU A 30 -7.59 13.91 -7.22
C GLU A 30 -8.63 15.03 -7.29
N LYS A 31 -9.82 14.83 -6.68
CA LYS A 31 -10.87 15.86 -6.60
C LYS A 31 -10.69 16.80 -5.43
N GLN A 32 -9.83 16.46 -4.48
CA GLN A 32 -9.55 17.25 -3.29
C GLN A 32 -8.35 18.22 -3.49
N VAL A 33 -7.61 18.08 -4.58
CA VAL A 33 -6.47 18.96 -4.88
C VAL A 33 -6.94 20.39 -5.13
N THR A 34 -6.36 21.33 -4.38
CA THR A 34 -6.60 22.79 -4.51
C THR A 34 -5.28 23.50 -4.76
N PRO A 35 -5.29 24.80 -5.12
CA PRO A 35 -4.05 25.59 -5.21
C PRO A 35 -3.25 25.66 -3.89
N ASP A 36 -3.91 25.42 -2.75
CA ASP A 36 -3.29 25.42 -1.41
C ASP A 36 -2.76 24.02 -1.01
N THR A 37 -2.89 23.02 -1.87
CA THR A 37 -2.30 21.70 -1.64
C THR A 37 -0.78 21.81 -1.58
N PRO A 38 -0.12 21.29 -0.53
CA PRO A 38 1.34 21.32 -0.44
C PRO A 38 2.02 20.64 -1.64
N PRO A 39 3.30 20.99 -1.92
CA PRO A 39 4.08 20.26 -2.90
C PRO A 39 4.09 18.75 -2.63
N CYS A 40 3.94 17.95 -3.67
CA CYS A 40 3.74 16.51 -3.57
C CYS A 40 4.85 15.71 -4.25
N PHE A 41 5.54 14.84 -3.50
CA PHE A 41 6.35 13.79 -4.09
C PHE A 41 5.54 12.49 -4.14
N ILE A 42 5.33 11.96 -5.34
CA ILE A 42 4.47 10.82 -5.60
C ILE A 42 5.32 9.70 -6.21
N TRP A 43 5.21 8.49 -5.67
CA TRP A 43 5.78 7.34 -6.34
C TRP A 43 4.86 6.12 -6.25
N GLN A 44 4.93 5.26 -7.26
CA GLN A 44 4.18 4.02 -7.32
C GLN A 44 4.87 3.03 -8.27
N THR A 45 4.46 1.78 -8.24
CA THR A 45 4.86 0.77 -9.22
C THR A 45 3.73 0.49 -10.21
N ALA A 46 4.09 0.20 -11.46
CA ALA A 46 3.12 -0.10 -12.50
C ALA A 46 2.42 -1.46 -12.31
N GLU A 47 3.04 -2.36 -11.56
CA GLU A 47 2.53 -3.71 -11.29
C GLU A 47 1.85 -3.83 -9.92
N ASP A 48 1.51 -2.72 -9.25
CA ASP A 48 0.78 -2.75 -7.98
C ASP A 48 -0.64 -3.31 -8.19
N GLU A 49 -0.87 -4.54 -7.73
CA GLU A 49 -2.15 -5.23 -7.91
C GLU A 49 -3.23 -4.79 -6.90
N ALA A 50 -2.83 -4.16 -5.80
CA ALA A 50 -3.76 -3.70 -4.77
C ALA A 50 -4.26 -2.27 -5.02
N VAL A 51 -3.37 -1.40 -5.50
CA VAL A 51 -3.69 0.00 -5.82
C VAL A 51 -3.32 0.27 -7.27
N PRO A 52 -4.30 0.40 -8.17
CA PRO A 52 -4.05 0.67 -9.58
C PRO A 52 -3.19 1.92 -9.80
N VAL A 53 -2.20 1.83 -10.67
CA VAL A 53 -1.25 2.93 -10.94
C VAL A 53 -1.95 4.20 -11.47
N GLU A 54 -3.10 4.04 -12.08
CA GLU A 54 -3.95 5.13 -12.56
C GLU A 54 -4.31 6.13 -11.47
N ASN A 55 -4.38 5.70 -10.20
CA ASN A 55 -4.65 6.59 -9.08
C ASN A 55 -3.56 7.65 -8.94
N SER A 56 -2.29 7.25 -9.09
CA SER A 56 -1.17 8.19 -9.04
C SER A 56 -1.15 9.13 -10.25
N TYR A 57 -1.54 8.65 -11.44
CA TYR A 57 -1.66 9.48 -12.63
C TYR A 57 -2.74 10.55 -12.47
N LEU A 58 -3.92 10.18 -11.97
CA LEU A 58 -5.04 11.10 -11.74
C LEU A 58 -4.64 12.18 -10.72
N PHE A 59 -3.99 11.79 -9.62
CA PHE A 59 -3.55 12.73 -8.61
C PHE A 59 -2.47 13.70 -9.14
N ALA A 60 -1.49 13.20 -9.87
CA ALA A 60 -0.45 14.03 -10.50
C ALA A 60 -1.05 15.01 -11.54
N GLN A 61 -2.03 14.56 -12.33
CA GLN A 61 -2.76 15.43 -13.25
C GLN A 61 -3.53 16.54 -12.53
N ALA A 62 -4.15 16.20 -11.40
CA ALA A 62 -4.86 17.20 -10.58
C ALA A 62 -3.89 18.23 -10.00
N CYS A 63 -2.74 17.82 -9.48
CA CYS A 63 -1.67 18.72 -9.04
C CYS A 63 -1.26 19.68 -10.16
N LYS A 64 -0.99 19.16 -11.36
CA LYS A 64 -0.64 19.96 -12.53
C LYS A 64 -1.74 20.97 -12.88
N ALA A 65 -3.00 20.54 -12.89
CA ALA A 65 -4.14 21.39 -13.23
C ALA A 65 -4.37 22.54 -12.24
N LYS A 66 -3.96 22.35 -10.98
CA LYS A 66 -4.08 23.35 -9.90
C LYS A 66 -2.80 24.17 -9.67
N GLY A 67 -1.73 23.91 -10.45
CA GLY A 67 -0.46 24.61 -10.28
C GLY A 67 0.32 24.18 -9.02
N VAL A 68 0.00 23.04 -8.43
CA VAL A 68 0.72 22.48 -7.28
C VAL A 68 2.03 21.88 -7.76
N PRO A 69 3.19 22.26 -7.17
CA PRO A 69 4.46 21.61 -7.48
C PRO A 69 4.42 20.12 -7.14
N PHE A 70 4.88 19.29 -8.06
CA PHE A 70 4.94 17.84 -7.78
C PHE A 70 6.06 17.16 -8.56
N ALA A 71 6.58 16.08 -7.99
CA ALA A 71 7.36 15.06 -8.69
C ALA A 71 6.55 13.76 -8.73
N HIS A 72 6.60 13.05 -9.85
CA HIS A 72 5.88 11.78 -10.02
C HIS A 72 6.78 10.72 -10.66
N HIS A 73 7.04 9.65 -9.93
CA HIS A 73 7.89 8.55 -10.34
C HIS A 73 7.07 7.26 -10.40
N VAL A 74 7.06 6.60 -11.54
CA VAL A 74 6.44 5.29 -11.71
C VAL A 74 7.53 4.29 -12.06
N PHE A 75 7.77 3.37 -11.14
CA PHE A 75 8.70 2.27 -11.32
C PHE A 75 8.03 1.12 -12.09
N SER A 76 8.80 0.42 -12.92
CA SER A 76 8.23 -0.57 -13.83
C SER A 76 7.63 -1.76 -13.12
N LYS A 77 8.27 -2.22 -12.05
CA LYS A 77 7.92 -3.45 -11.34
C LYS A 77 7.88 -3.27 -9.84
N GLY A 78 7.00 -4.03 -9.22
CA GLY A 78 6.92 -4.12 -7.78
C GLY A 78 5.49 -4.28 -7.28
N ARG A 79 5.36 -5.06 -6.23
CA ARG A 79 4.09 -5.31 -5.56
C ARG A 79 3.69 -4.16 -4.64
N HIS A 80 2.46 -4.21 -4.16
CA HIS A 80 2.00 -3.29 -3.10
C HIS A 80 2.82 -3.40 -1.81
N GLY A 81 3.02 -2.28 -1.13
CA GLY A 81 3.62 -2.24 0.21
C GLY A 81 5.14 -2.32 0.25
N LEU A 82 5.84 -2.00 -0.84
CA LEU A 82 7.31 -2.02 -0.90
C LEU A 82 7.97 -1.04 0.08
N SER A 83 7.33 0.10 0.41
CA SER A 83 7.90 1.11 1.30
C SER A 83 9.35 1.47 0.93
N LEU A 84 10.33 1.21 1.79
CA LEU A 84 11.74 1.48 1.49
C LEU A 84 12.36 0.54 0.45
N ALA A 85 11.71 -0.54 0.13
CA ALA A 85 12.13 -1.54 -0.86
C ALA A 85 13.59 -2.05 -0.70
N ASN A 86 14.09 -2.05 0.52
CA ASN A 86 15.45 -2.46 0.86
C ASN A 86 15.48 -3.59 1.91
N GLU A 87 16.66 -4.05 2.25
CA GLU A 87 16.88 -5.15 3.18
C GLU A 87 16.39 -4.82 4.61
N VAL A 88 16.47 -3.56 5.03
CA VAL A 88 15.96 -3.12 6.34
C VAL A 88 14.45 -3.27 6.39
N TRP A 89 13.74 -2.80 5.36
CA TRP A 89 12.30 -2.95 5.26
C TRP A 89 11.89 -4.43 5.19
N ALA A 90 12.59 -5.23 4.37
CA ALA A 90 12.32 -6.65 4.20
C ALA A 90 12.56 -7.47 5.48
N SER A 91 13.47 -7.04 6.35
CA SER A 91 13.74 -7.73 7.62
C SER A 91 12.61 -7.57 8.65
N GLY A 92 11.79 -6.53 8.51
CA GLY A 92 10.76 -6.18 9.50
C GLY A 92 11.33 -5.73 10.85
N GLN A 93 12.64 -5.55 10.96
CA GLN A 93 13.34 -5.19 12.21
C GLN A 93 13.55 -3.67 12.29
N PHE A 94 12.48 -2.94 12.50
CA PHE A 94 12.53 -1.49 12.68
C PHE A 94 11.60 -1.06 13.82
N GLY A 95 12.20 -0.60 14.91
CA GLY A 95 11.48 -0.16 16.09
C GLY A 95 11.07 -1.30 17.03
N GLU A 96 10.03 -1.07 17.80
CA GLU A 96 9.40 -2.12 18.63
C GLU A 96 9.00 -3.29 17.72
N PRO A 97 9.12 -4.54 18.20
CA PRO A 97 8.86 -5.73 17.39
C PRO A 97 7.38 -5.75 16.98
N TYR A 98 7.09 -4.93 16.02
CA TYR A 98 5.81 -4.89 15.35
C TYR A 98 5.98 -5.69 14.08
N THR A 99 5.28 -6.72 13.93
CA THR A 99 4.89 -7.17 12.63
C THR A 99 5.25 -8.60 12.27
N MET A 100 6.51 -8.96 12.10
CA MET A 100 6.79 -10.29 11.60
C MET A 100 6.62 -11.36 12.69
N GLU A 101 7.18 -11.12 13.87
CA GLU A 101 7.00 -12.04 14.99
C GLU A 101 5.53 -12.14 15.41
N GLN A 102 4.83 -10.99 15.44
CA GLN A 102 3.40 -10.97 15.77
C GLN A 102 2.56 -11.60 14.66
N THR A 103 2.88 -11.35 13.40
CA THR A 103 2.21 -11.98 12.27
C THR A 103 2.44 -13.51 12.32
N MET A 104 3.66 -13.96 12.55
CA MET A 104 3.96 -15.38 12.66
C MET A 104 3.35 -16.01 13.91
N ALA A 105 3.27 -15.28 15.03
CA ALA A 105 2.55 -15.75 16.21
C ALA A 105 1.06 -15.92 15.90
N LEU A 106 0.44 -15.01 15.17
CA LEU A 106 -0.95 -15.15 14.71
C LEU A 106 -1.12 -16.35 13.77
N VAL A 107 -0.25 -16.49 12.78
CA VAL A 107 -0.26 -17.64 11.84
C VAL A 107 -0.11 -18.97 12.58
N ASN A 108 0.78 -19.04 13.57
CA ASN A 108 0.95 -20.21 14.41
C ASN A 108 -0.32 -20.48 15.24
N ALA A 109 -0.94 -19.46 15.85
CA ALA A 109 -2.18 -19.60 16.58
C ALA A 109 -3.33 -20.11 15.67
N VAL A 110 -3.37 -19.69 14.41
CA VAL A 110 -4.30 -20.23 13.39
C VAL A 110 -3.97 -21.70 13.08
N ARG A 111 -2.70 -22.03 12.89
CA ARG A 111 -2.22 -23.41 12.63
C ARG A 111 -2.56 -24.33 13.78
N ASP A 112 -2.31 -23.91 14.99
CA ASP A 112 -2.54 -24.68 16.23
C ASP A 112 -3.99 -24.68 16.68
N ARG A 113 -4.91 -24.15 15.86
CA ARG A 113 -6.35 -24.08 16.14
C ARG A 113 -6.73 -23.33 17.42
N GLN A 114 -5.89 -22.40 17.88
CA GLN A 114 -6.17 -21.56 19.03
C GLN A 114 -7.19 -20.47 18.69
N ILE A 115 -7.37 -20.15 17.40
CA ILE A 115 -8.34 -19.19 16.91
C ILE A 115 -9.48 -19.97 16.23
N PRO A 116 -10.74 -19.81 16.68
CA PRO A 116 -11.90 -20.44 16.06
C PRO A 116 -12.19 -19.79 14.69
N LEU A 117 -11.79 -20.46 13.60
CA LEU A 117 -12.03 -20.04 12.22
C LEU A 117 -12.67 -21.17 11.42
N PRO A 118 -13.52 -20.86 10.43
CA PRO A 118 -13.94 -21.83 9.43
C PRO A 118 -12.74 -22.46 8.75
N GLU A 119 -12.82 -23.75 8.40
CA GLU A 119 -11.67 -24.48 7.85
C GLU A 119 -11.17 -23.87 6.55
N GLU A 120 -12.06 -23.46 5.65
CA GLU A 120 -11.71 -22.79 4.39
C GLU A 120 -10.89 -21.50 4.62
N THR A 121 -11.28 -20.69 5.62
CA THR A 121 -10.55 -19.48 6.00
C THR A 121 -9.18 -19.81 6.56
N ARG A 122 -9.11 -20.87 7.41
CA ARG A 122 -7.86 -21.36 7.97
C ARG A 122 -6.87 -21.79 6.89
N GLU A 123 -7.33 -22.65 5.98
CA GLU A 123 -6.51 -23.14 4.87
C GLU A 123 -6.03 -21.99 3.98
N GLY A 124 -6.91 -21.02 3.69
CA GLY A 124 -6.57 -19.82 2.92
C GLY A 124 -5.45 -19.00 3.58
N ILE A 125 -5.53 -18.78 4.89
CA ILE A 125 -4.48 -18.09 5.65
C ILE A 125 -3.16 -18.90 5.61
N LEU A 126 -3.21 -20.16 5.96
CA LEU A 126 -2.01 -21.00 6.03
C LEU A 126 -1.32 -21.12 4.67
N LYS A 127 -2.07 -21.19 3.57
CA LYS A 127 -1.54 -21.21 2.21
C LYS A 127 -0.77 -19.93 1.85
N GLN A 128 -1.22 -18.78 2.33
CA GLN A 128 -0.52 -17.51 2.11
C GLN A 128 0.82 -17.43 2.87
N PHE A 129 0.95 -18.20 3.95
CA PHE A 129 2.12 -18.20 4.84
C PHE A 129 2.85 -19.55 4.85
N ASP A 130 2.66 -20.35 3.80
CA ASP A 130 3.38 -21.63 3.62
C ASP A 130 4.71 -21.40 2.90
N PHE A 131 5.72 -21.00 3.67
CA PHE A 131 7.06 -20.78 3.16
C PHE A 131 8.11 -21.51 4.01
N SER A 132 9.09 -22.07 3.33
CA SER A 132 10.18 -22.82 3.94
C SER A 132 11.17 -21.93 4.71
N ASP A 133 11.37 -20.69 4.25
CA ASP A 133 12.17 -19.66 4.91
C ASP A 133 11.47 -18.30 4.78
N PRO A 134 10.82 -17.81 5.85
CA PRO A 134 10.18 -16.51 5.85
C PRO A 134 11.13 -15.35 5.52
N ASN A 135 12.36 -15.37 6.00
CA ASN A 135 13.32 -14.28 5.79
C ASN A 135 13.73 -14.17 4.32
N GLU A 136 14.05 -15.29 3.67
CA GLU A 136 14.37 -15.32 2.25
C GLU A 136 13.17 -14.89 1.41
N MET A 137 11.99 -15.35 1.73
CA MET A 137 10.78 -14.96 1.04
C MET A 137 10.53 -13.45 1.14
N PHE A 138 10.60 -12.89 2.34
CA PHE A 138 10.37 -11.45 2.52
C PHE A 138 11.43 -10.61 1.83
N LYS A 139 12.69 -11.04 1.85
CA LYS A 139 13.75 -10.41 1.10
C LYS A 139 13.45 -10.39 -0.39
N ASN A 140 13.09 -11.54 -0.97
CA ASN A 140 12.74 -11.63 -2.38
C ASN A 140 11.47 -10.85 -2.75
N MET A 141 10.57 -10.68 -1.79
CA MET A 141 9.27 -10.02 -1.99
C MET A 141 9.35 -8.49 -1.87
N TYR A 142 10.17 -7.97 -0.96
CA TYR A 142 10.20 -6.55 -0.60
C TYR A 142 11.50 -5.82 -0.95
N VAL A 143 12.58 -6.52 -1.32
CA VAL A 143 13.77 -5.85 -1.84
C VAL A 143 13.60 -5.61 -3.35
N ASN A 144 13.60 -4.36 -3.74
CA ASN A 144 13.50 -3.96 -5.14
C ASN A 144 14.56 -2.89 -5.47
N PRO A 145 15.59 -3.26 -6.25
CA PRO A 145 16.70 -2.34 -6.57
C PRO A 145 16.29 -1.09 -7.34
N GLU A 146 15.22 -1.15 -8.13
CA GLU A 146 14.68 -0.02 -8.88
C GLU A 146 13.94 0.95 -7.93
N VAL A 147 13.07 0.41 -7.07
CA VAL A 147 12.22 1.21 -6.18
C VAL A 147 12.99 1.82 -5.03
N ARG A 148 13.97 1.11 -4.44
CA ARG A 148 14.70 1.54 -3.22
C ARG A 148 15.39 2.90 -3.32
N ILE A 149 15.49 3.47 -4.51
CA ILE A 149 16.10 4.80 -4.72
C ILE A 149 15.14 5.95 -4.46
N TRP A 150 13.82 5.70 -4.30
CA TRP A 150 12.83 6.77 -4.15
C TRP A 150 13.11 7.74 -2.99
N PRO A 151 13.65 7.33 -1.82
CA PRO A 151 13.92 8.29 -0.75
C PRO A 151 14.98 9.33 -1.13
N GLU A 152 15.99 8.91 -1.92
CA GLU A 152 17.01 9.84 -2.41
C GLU A 152 16.44 10.79 -3.47
N LEU A 153 15.58 10.29 -4.36
CA LEU A 153 14.86 11.13 -5.32
C LEU A 153 13.97 12.15 -4.61
N ALA A 154 13.27 11.73 -3.57
CA ALA A 154 12.43 12.61 -2.77
C ALA A 154 13.26 13.69 -2.05
N LYS A 155 14.39 13.30 -1.47
CA LYS A 155 15.31 14.23 -0.81
C LYS A 155 15.82 15.29 -1.78
N GLN A 156 16.33 14.88 -2.95
CA GLN A 156 16.83 15.80 -3.97
C GLN A 156 15.74 16.77 -4.42
N TRP A 157 14.55 16.26 -4.68
CA TRP A 157 13.42 17.10 -5.07
C TRP A 157 13.02 18.10 -3.97
N LEU A 158 13.02 17.68 -2.69
CA LEU A 158 12.73 18.59 -1.58
C LEU A 158 13.78 19.69 -1.44
N GLU A 159 15.06 19.38 -1.66
CA GLU A 159 16.16 20.36 -1.65
C GLU A 159 16.05 21.40 -2.77
N GLU A 160 15.38 21.07 -3.89
CA GLU A 160 15.15 21.99 -5.01
C GLU A 160 13.99 22.96 -4.77
N ILE A 161 12.99 22.55 -3.96
CA ILE A 161 11.75 23.33 -3.79
C ILE A 161 11.66 24.10 -2.46
N LEU A 162 12.53 23.79 -1.49
CA LEU A 162 12.62 24.45 -0.18
C LEU A 162 13.71 25.52 -0.18
#